data_d2e212e1d37ee0fc8f1bd5a64c8d8fa0
#
_entry.id   d2e212e1d37ee0fc8f1bd5a64c8d8fa0
#
_cell.length_a   1.000
_cell.length_b   1.000
_cell.length_c   1.000
_cell.angle_alpha   90.00
_cell.angle_beta   90.00
_cell.angle_gamma   90.00
#
_symmetry.space_group_name_H-M   'P 1'
#
loop_
_entity.id
_entity.type
_entity.pdbx_description
1 polymer ?
#
loop_
_entity_poly.entity_id
_entity_poly.type
_entity_poly.pdbx_seq_one_letter_code
_entity_poly.pdbx_strand_id
1 'polypeptide(L)'
;MRLADGTCVSKPGSTGTDWRVHGVFDLGRGGFAHLELTDQHGAEALQCGAPCPGEIRIGDRNYARAAVLRRFRADSGGKADFIVRVGWNALHLTTPAGKPFDLIGYLQCLPADASPHEVNLRTPPGHDEPALALRLIVQRKTPEAAEATRSALRRAAARKGKALDPRSLIAVEFMILATSLPRNGYSAKAILAVYRLRWQIELAFRRLKSLLHIARLPTWTERGSRSWLYAHLILALLCDDLSQDFLESPP
;
A
#
# COMPACT_ATOMS: atom_id res chain seq x y z
N MET A 1 -5.73 -10.65 8.13
CA MET A 1 -5.48 -9.59 7.11
C MET A 1 -4.38 -8.68 7.60
N ARG A 2 -3.48 -8.30 6.70
CA ARG A 2 -2.31 -7.48 7.06
C ARG A 2 -2.21 -6.25 6.16
N LEU A 3 -1.80 -5.13 6.75
CA LEU A 3 -1.58 -3.86 6.06
C LEU A 3 -0.08 -3.66 5.90
N ALA A 4 0.37 -3.27 4.70
CA ALA A 4 1.76 -2.92 4.44
C ALA A 4 1.88 -1.40 4.18
N ASP A 5 2.83 -0.76 4.85
CA ASP A 5 3.15 0.65 4.65
C ASP A 5 4.58 0.93 5.11
N GLY A 6 5.09 2.12 4.80
CA GLY A 6 6.40 2.58 5.22
C GLY A 6 6.37 4.00 5.76
N THR A 7 7.32 4.30 6.64
CA THR A 7 7.48 5.65 7.17
C THR A 7 8.93 6.08 7.13
N CYS A 8 9.15 7.38 6.93
CA CYS A 8 10.49 7.98 6.85
C CYS A 8 10.94 8.50 8.21
N VAL A 9 12.25 8.36 8.46
CA VAL A 9 12.94 8.91 9.62
C VAL A 9 14.15 9.72 9.15
N SER A 10 14.39 10.87 9.74
CA SER A 10 15.47 11.77 9.33
C SER A 10 16.47 11.99 10.47
N LYS A 11 17.74 12.16 10.11
CA LYS A 11 18.80 12.58 11.04
C LYS A 11 18.59 14.06 11.43
N PRO A 12 19.18 14.51 12.54
CA PRO A 12 19.14 15.91 12.90
C PRO A 12 19.67 16.79 11.74
N GLY A 13 18.97 17.87 11.42
CA GLY A 13 19.36 18.79 10.34
C GLY A 13 19.24 18.25 8.90
N SER A 14 18.85 16.99 8.70
CA SER A 14 18.58 16.46 7.37
C SER A 14 17.28 17.03 6.81
N THR A 15 17.30 17.39 5.53
CA THR A 15 16.12 17.84 4.77
C THR A 15 15.44 16.72 3.99
N GLY A 16 15.97 15.49 4.07
CA GLY A 16 15.52 14.31 3.33
C GLY A 16 15.16 13.13 4.22
N THR A 17 14.96 12.00 3.58
CA THR A 17 14.78 10.70 4.24
C THR A 17 16.15 10.04 4.39
N ASP A 18 16.57 9.73 5.61
CA ASP A 18 17.80 8.97 5.84
C ASP A 18 17.53 7.48 6.03
N TRP A 19 16.43 7.17 6.71
CA TRP A 19 15.99 5.81 6.99
C TRP A 19 14.52 5.61 6.66
N ARG A 20 14.16 4.37 6.34
CA ARG A 20 12.75 3.96 6.19
C ARG A 20 12.46 2.80 7.12
N VAL A 21 11.35 2.90 7.82
CA VAL A 21 10.78 1.80 8.59
C VAL A 21 9.60 1.26 7.79
N HIS A 22 9.72 0.03 7.32
CA HIS A 22 8.64 -0.70 6.67
C HIS A 22 7.93 -1.54 7.71
N GLY A 23 6.61 -1.58 7.65
CA GLY A 23 5.81 -2.31 8.61
C GLY A 23 4.72 -3.15 7.96
N VAL A 24 4.45 -4.27 8.58
CA VAL A 24 3.29 -5.11 8.32
C VAL A 24 2.46 -5.15 9.59
N PHE A 25 1.28 -4.54 9.54
CA PHE A 25 0.35 -4.46 10.66
C PHE A 25 -0.74 -5.52 10.51
N ASP A 26 -0.93 -6.35 11.52
CA ASP A 26 -1.96 -7.38 11.53
C ASP A 26 -3.26 -6.81 12.13
N LEU A 27 -4.31 -6.76 11.31
CA LEU A 27 -5.62 -6.25 11.73
C LEU A 27 -6.30 -7.10 12.79
N GLY A 28 -6.03 -8.41 12.80
CA GLY A 28 -6.60 -9.32 13.80
C GLY A 28 -5.96 -9.14 15.18
N ARG A 29 -4.65 -8.93 15.20
CA ARG A 29 -3.89 -8.67 16.43
C ARG A 29 -3.93 -7.22 16.89
N GLY A 30 -4.21 -6.27 16.00
CA GLY A 30 -4.13 -4.84 16.30
C GLY A 30 -2.71 -4.30 16.52
N GLY A 31 -1.67 -5.02 16.09
CA GLY A 31 -0.25 -4.71 16.29
C GLY A 31 0.61 -5.01 15.06
N PHE A 32 1.90 -4.63 15.11
CA PHE A 32 2.85 -4.94 14.05
C PHE A 32 3.25 -6.42 14.07
N ALA A 33 3.02 -7.12 12.95
CA ALA A 33 3.51 -8.48 12.74
C ALA A 33 4.96 -8.50 12.25
N HIS A 34 5.44 -7.41 11.64
CA HIS A 34 6.81 -7.28 11.14
C HIS A 34 7.20 -5.80 11.02
N LEU A 35 8.45 -5.49 11.38
CA LEU A 35 9.07 -4.19 11.16
C LEU A 35 10.46 -4.41 10.55
N GLU A 36 10.78 -3.66 9.51
CA GLU A 36 12.05 -3.71 8.81
C GLU A 36 12.63 -2.30 8.64
N LEU A 37 13.93 -2.17 8.87
CA LEU A 37 14.66 -0.92 8.71
C LEU A 37 15.53 -0.98 7.46
N THR A 38 15.35 -0.01 6.56
CA THR A 38 16.19 0.18 5.39
C THR A 38 16.75 1.59 5.34
N ASP A 39 17.78 1.81 4.53
CA ASP A 39 18.26 3.13 4.19
C ASP A 39 17.27 3.88 3.27
N GLN A 40 17.67 5.08 2.85
CA GLN A 40 16.88 5.92 1.94
C GLN A 40 16.56 5.26 0.59
N HIS A 41 17.37 4.27 0.16
CA HIS A 41 17.22 3.58 -1.13
C HIS A 41 16.32 2.34 -1.02
N GLY A 42 15.99 1.91 0.20
CA GLY A 42 15.09 0.79 0.44
C GLY A 42 13.74 1.01 -0.22
N ALA A 43 13.39 0.15 -1.18
CA ALA A 43 12.12 0.24 -1.88
C ALA A 43 10.99 -0.33 -1.04
N GLU A 44 9.84 0.35 -1.01
CA GLU A 44 8.61 -0.22 -0.47
C GLU A 44 8.21 -1.44 -1.30
N ALA A 45 8.10 -2.58 -0.63
CA ALA A 45 7.75 -3.86 -1.23
C ALA A 45 6.69 -4.57 -0.39
N LEU A 46 5.73 -5.22 -1.03
CA LEU A 46 4.74 -6.05 -0.33
C LEU A 46 5.38 -7.24 0.38
N GLN A 47 6.61 -7.59 0.00
CA GLN A 47 7.39 -8.66 0.58
C GLN A 47 8.02 -8.32 1.94
N CYS A 48 7.90 -7.08 2.43
CA CYS A 48 8.30 -6.75 3.80
C CYS A 48 7.64 -7.75 4.76
N GLY A 49 8.44 -8.56 5.43
CA GLY A 49 7.98 -9.78 6.11
C GLY A 49 7.41 -10.83 5.13
N ALA A 50 7.88 -12.06 5.23
CA ALA A 50 7.45 -13.15 4.35
C ALA A 50 5.91 -13.29 4.33
N PRO A 51 5.28 -13.44 3.16
CA PRO A 51 3.84 -13.65 3.09
C PRO A 51 3.45 -15.02 3.63
N CYS A 52 2.38 -15.07 4.43
CA CYS A 52 1.86 -16.33 4.97
C CYS A 52 0.75 -16.90 4.07
N PRO A 53 0.60 -18.24 3.97
CA PRO A 53 -0.55 -18.85 3.31
C PRO A 53 -1.88 -18.34 3.89
N GLY A 54 -2.84 -18.01 3.03
CA GLY A 54 -4.14 -17.46 3.43
C GLY A 54 -4.12 -15.97 3.82
N GLU A 55 -2.96 -15.34 3.77
CA GLU A 55 -2.85 -13.91 4.03
C GLU A 55 -3.48 -13.07 2.92
N ILE A 56 -4.17 -11.98 3.30
CA ILE A 56 -4.55 -10.91 2.39
C ILE A 56 -3.75 -9.67 2.80
N ARG A 57 -2.83 -9.23 1.94
CA ARG A 57 -2.01 -8.04 2.18
C ARG A 57 -2.55 -6.82 1.45
N ILE A 58 -2.73 -5.74 2.20
CA ILE A 58 -3.30 -4.49 1.69
C ILE A 58 -2.19 -3.44 1.65
N GLY A 59 -2.01 -2.81 0.48
CA GLY A 59 -1.00 -1.77 0.28
C GLY A 59 -1.54 -0.53 -0.43
N ASP A 60 -0.79 0.55 -0.34
CA ASP A 60 -1.10 1.77 -1.07
C ASP A 60 -0.65 1.69 -2.55
N ARG A 61 -0.71 2.81 -3.28
CA ARG A 61 -0.33 2.86 -4.70
C ARG A 61 1.16 2.66 -4.97
N ASN A 62 2.04 2.84 -3.98
CA ASN A 62 3.48 2.65 -4.16
C ASN A 62 3.82 1.16 -4.34
N TYR A 63 2.96 0.28 -3.84
CA TYR A 63 3.07 -1.17 -4.00
C TYR A 63 2.53 -1.70 -5.34
N ALA A 64 1.81 -0.88 -6.11
CA ALA A 64 1.20 -1.29 -7.38
C ALA A 64 2.24 -1.35 -8.52
N ARG A 65 3.23 -2.21 -8.39
CA ARG A 65 4.24 -2.52 -9.41
C ARG A 65 4.16 -3.99 -9.78
N ALA A 66 4.08 -4.30 -11.06
CA ALA A 66 3.85 -5.67 -11.54
C ALA A 66 4.85 -6.70 -10.96
N ALA A 67 6.14 -6.38 -10.95
CA ALA A 67 7.17 -7.24 -10.37
C ALA A 67 6.98 -7.48 -8.87
N VAL A 68 6.60 -6.43 -8.11
CA VAL A 68 6.31 -6.55 -6.67
C VAL A 68 5.13 -7.48 -6.40
N LEU A 69 4.06 -7.33 -7.17
CA LEU A 69 2.85 -8.16 -7.02
C LEU A 69 3.09 -9.61 -7.42
N ARG A 70 3.84 -9.84 -8.52
CA ARG A 70 4.21 -11.19 -8.97
C ARG A 70 5.08 -11.88 -7.93
N ARG A 71 6.12 -11.21 -7.45
CA ARG A 71 7.02 -11.76 -6.44
C ARG A 71 6.28 -12.09 -5.14
N PHE A 72 5.40 -11.19 -4.65
CA PHE A 72 4.57 -11.46 -3.47
C PHE A 72 3.74 -12.75 -3.63
N ARG A 73 3.14 -12.95 -4.79
CA ARG A 73 2.38 -14.19 -5.08
C ARG A 73 3.31 -15.41 -5.15
N ALA A 74 4.47 -15.28 -5.80
CA ALA A 74 5.44 -16.36 -5.94
C ALA A 74 6.02 -16.77 -4.57
N ASP A 75 6.41 -15.82 -3.72
CA ASP A 75 6.99 -16.07 -2.40
C ASP A 75 6.01 -16.80 -1.46
N SER A 76 4.71 -16.66 -1.69
CA SER A 76 3.68 -17.40 -0.96
C SER A 76 3.26 -18.73 -1.62
N GLY A 77 3.88 -19.11 -2.72
CA GLY A 77 3.43 -20.24 -3.55
C GLY A 77 2.00 -20.04 -4.10
N GLY A 78 1.61 -18.81 -4.36
CA GLY A 78 0.28 -18.45 -4.83
C GLY A 78 -0.82 -18.47 -3.76
N LYS A 79 -0.48 -18.68 -2.49
CA LYS A 79 -1.43 -18.88 -1.38
C LYS A 79 -1.75 -17.60 -0.58
N ALA A 80 -1.06 -16.50 -0.84
CA ALA A 80 -1.39 -15.18 -0.28
C ALA A 80 -1.95 -14.27 -1.36
N ASP A 81 -2.89 -13.41 -0.99
CA ASP A 81 -3.57 -12.49 -1.88
C ASP A 81 -3.28 -11.04 -1.51
N PHE A 82 -3.48 -10.13 -2.45
CA PHE A 82 -3.26 -8.72 -2.23
C PHE A 82 -4.48 -7.87 -2.61
N ILE A 83 -4.56 -6.69 -2.00
CA ILE A 83 -5.42 -5.58 -2.41
C ILE A 83 -4.54 -4.33 -2.43
N VAL A 84 -4.32 -3.73 -3.60
CA VAL A 84 -3.51 -2.52 -3.73
C VAL A 84 -4.24 -1.42 -4.48
N ARG A 85 -4.02 -0.18 -4.07
CA ARG A 85 -4.49 0.96 -4.84
C ARG A 85 -3.63 1.14 -6.08
N VAL A 86 -4.24 1.45 -7.21
CA VAL A 86 -3.54 1.61 -8.49
C VAL A 86 -3.60 3.06 -8.97
N GLY A 87 -2.46 3.60 -9.38
CA GLY A 87 -2.40 4.81 -10.21
C GLY A 87 -2.68 4.44 -11.66
N TRP A 88 -3.26 5.34 -12.43
CA TRP A 88 -3.67 5.06 -13.82
C TRP A 88 -2.52 4.60 -14.73
N ASN A 89 -1.29 4.99 -14.42
CA ASN A 89 -0.06 4.65 -15.17
C ASN A 89 0.88 3.70 -14.41
N ALA A 90 0.44 3.12 -13.29
CA ALA A 90 1.31 2.29 -12.43
C ALA A 90 1.47 0.86 -12.96
N LEU A 91 0.46 0.32 -13.62
CA LEU A 91 0.44 -1.02 -14.16
C LEU A 91 0.13 -0.99 -15.65
N HIS A 92 0.98 -1.63 -16.45
CA HIS A 92 0.62 -2.00 -17.80
C HIS A 92 -0.33 -3.20 -17.72
N LEU A 93 -1.55 -3.01 -18.16
CA LEU A 93 -2.60 -4.02 -18.06
C LEU A 93 -2.99 -4.53 -19.44
N THR A 94 -3.30 -5.83 -19.52
CA THR A 94 -3.82 -6.48 -20.70
C THR A 94 -5.13 -7.20 -20.38
N THR A 95 -5.97 -7.36 -21.37
CA THR A 95 -7.14 -8.24 -21.29
C THR A 95 -6.69 -9.70 -21.13
N PRO A 96 -7.58 -10.63 -20.70
CA PRO A 96 -7.26 -12.06 -20.70
C PRO A 96 -6.80 -12.61 -22.05
N ALA A 97 -7.21 -11.97 -23.16
CA ALA A 97 -6.79 -12.31 -24.53
C ALA A 97 -5.44 -11.68 -24.93
N GLY A 98 -4.72 -11.00 -24.00
CA GLY A 98 -3.41 -10.40 -24.24
C GLY A 98 -3.41 -9.02 -24.93
N LYS A 99 -4.58 -8.44 -25.23
CA LYS A 99 -4.67 -7.11 -25.84
C LYS A 99 -4.39 -6.03 -24.79
N PRO A 100 -3.67 -4.94 -25.11
CA PRO A 100 -3.51 -3.80 -24.22
C PRO A 100 -4.85 -3.27 -23.71
N PHE A 101 -4.92 -2.92 -22.44
CA PHE A 101 -6.13 -2.39 -21.81
C PHE A 101 -6.01 -0.89 -21.64
N ASP A 102 -6.89 -0.13 -22.28
CA ASP A 102 -7.01 1.32 -22.08
C ASP A 102 -7.83 1.63 -20.83
N LEU A 103 -7.12 1.83 -19.72
CA LEU A 103 -7.76 2.17 -18.46
C LEU A 103 -8.50 3.51 -18.51
N ILE A 104 -7.96 4.53 -19.18
CA ILE A 104 -8.59 5.85 -19.22
C ILE A 104 -9.87 5.81 -20.04
N GLY A 105 -9.83 5.19 -21.23
CA GLY A 105 -11.03 4.96 -22.02
C GLY A 105 -12.10 4.18 -21.26
N TYR A 106 -11.69 3.12 -20.53
CA TYR A 106 -12.60 2.37 -19.68
C TYR A 106 -13.27 3.26 -18.60
N LEU A 107 -12.50 4.10 -17.88
CA LEU A 107 -13.01 5.00 -16.84
C LEU A 107 -14.02 6.01 -17.40
N GLN A 108 -13.80 6.51 -18.61
CA GLN A 108 -14.69 7.47 -19.27
C GLN A 108 -16.02 6.84 -19.69
N CYS A 109 -16.03 5.54 -20.01
CA CYS A 109 -17.24 4.80 -20.37
C CYS A 109 -18.09 4.36 -19.17
N LEU A 110 -17.58 4.50 -17.92
CA LEU A 110 -18.32 4.08 -16.73
C LEU A 110 -19.51 5.02 -16.44
N PRO A 111 -20.66 4.47 -15.99
CA PRO A 111 -21.81 5.27 -15.56
C PRO A 111 -21.44 6.30 -14.48
N ALA A 112 -22.27 7.33 -14.39
CA ALA A 112 -22.07 8.40 -13.39
C ALA A 112 -22.45 7.97 -11.96
N ASP A 113 -22.90 6.75 -11.77
CA ASP A 113 -23.28 6.19 -10.46
C ASP A 113 -22.07 5.88 -9.57
N ALA A 114 -22.32 5.63 -8.30
CA ALA A 114 -21.31 5.25 -7.32
C ALA A 114 -21.13 3.73 -7.18
N SER A 115 -21.72 2.93 -8.07
CA SER A 115 -21.61 1.47 -8.05
C SER A 115 -20.18 1.04 -8.35
N PRO A 116 -19.65 0.01 -7.69
CA PRO A 116 -18.35 -0.53 -8.04
C PRO A 116 -18.43 -1.33 -9.34
N HIS A 117 -17.51 -1.07 -10.24
CA HIS A 117 -17.30 -1.82 -11.49
C HIS A 117 -16.04 -2.67 -11.37
N GLU A 118 -16.02 -3.79 -12.05
CA GLU A 118 -14.87 -4.69 -12.01
C GLU A 118 -14.61 -5.35 -13.36
N VAL A 119 -13.32 -5.55 -13.65
CA VAL A 119 -12.86 -6.20 -14.86
C VAL A 119 -11.67 -7.13 -14.55
N ASN A 120 -11.66 -8.31 -15.17
CA ASN A 120 -10.53 -9.24 -15.07
C ASN A 120 -9.47 -8.86 -16.10
N LEU A 121 -8.25 -8.69 -15.61
CA LEU A 121 -7.10 -8.27 -16.41
C LEU A 121 -5.88 -9.09 -16.04
N ARG A 122 -4.77 -8.85 -16.75
CA ARG A 122 -3.46 -9.43 -16.46
C ARG A 122 -2.38 -8.35 -16.53
N THR A 123 -1.30 -8.53 -15.79
CA THR A 123 -0.06 -7.84 -16.12
C THR A 123 0.63 -8.59 -17.26
N PRO A 124 1.41 -7.94 -18.13
CA PRO A 124 2.30 -8.64 -19.04
C PRO A 124 3.25 -9.57 -18.28
N PRO A 125 3.77 -10.64 -18.89
CA PRO A 125 4.81 -11.44 -18.28
C PRO A 125 6.06 -10.59 -17.99
N GLY A 126 6.81 -10.96 -16.95
CA GLY A 126 8.15 -10.44 -16.69
C GLY A 126 9.20 -11.18 -17.51
N HIS A 127 10.51 -10.89 -17.27
CA HIS A 127 11.59 -11.56 -17.98
C HIS A 127 11.51 -13.09 -17.79
N ASP A 128 11.37 -13.55 -16.54
CA ASP A 128 11.27 -14.97 -16.18
C ASP A 128 10.04 -15.25 -15.32
N GLU A 129 9.04 -14.37 -15.39
CA GLU A 129 7.86 -14.44 -14.54
C GLU A 129 6.59 -14.48 -15.39
N PRO A 130 5.62 -15.36 -15.06
CA PRO A 130 4.37 -15.44 -15.79
C PRO A 130 3.53 -14.17 -15.63
N ALA A 131 2.61 -13.96 -16.55
CA ALA A 131 1.59 -12.93 -16.44
C ALA A 131 0.76 -13.16 -15.17
N LEU A 132 0.56 -12.10 -14.38
CA LEU A 132 -0.24 -12.16 -13.17
C LEU A 132 -1.69 -11.80 -13.49
N ALA A 133 -2.61 -12.75 -13.27
CA ALA A 133 -4.04 -12.49 -13.32
C ALA A 133 -4.47 -11.65 -12.11
N LEU A 134 -5.30 -10.64 -12.35
CA LEU A 134 -5.84 -9.76 -11.31
C LEU A 134 -7.24 -9.25 -11.70
N ARG A 135 -7.97 -8.80 -10.70
CA ARG A 135 -9.20 -8.03 -10.87
C ARG A 135 -8.92 -6.58 -10.62
N LEU A 136 -9.35 -5.71 -11.51
CA LEU A 136 -9.40 -4.29 -11.28
C LEU A 136 -10.80 -3.92 -10.79
N ILE A 137 -10.88 -3.23 -9.66
CA ILE A 137 -12.12 -2.75 -9.06
C ILE A 137 -12.06 -1.23 -9.10
N VAL A 138 -13.10 -0.63 -9.64
CA VAL A 138 -13.19 0.82 -9.84
C VAL A 138 -14.48 1.32 -9.23
N GLN A 139 -14.40 2.39 -8.45
CA GLN A 139 -15.56 3.08 -7.90
C GLN A 139 -15.39 4.58 -8.09
N ARG A 140 -16.42 5.25 -8.59
CA ARG A 140 -16.44 6.71 -8.64
C ARG A 140 -16.49 7.29 -7.22
N LYS A 141 -15.69 8.29 -6.96
CA LYS A 141 -15.70 9.03 -5.69
C LYS A 141 -16.87 9.98 -5.64
N THR A 142 -17.23 10.45 -4.44
CA THR A 142 -18.15 11.59 -4.33
C THR A 142 -17.55 12.84 -4.98
N PRO A 143 -18.38 13.76 -5.50
CA PRO A 143 -17.90 15.00 -6.11
C PRO A 143 -16.92 15.77 -5.22
N GLU A 144 -17.19 15.84 -3.92
CA GLU A 144 -16.37 16.54 -2.93
C GLU A 144 -14.99 15.87 -2.78
N ALA A 145 -14.95 14.54 -2.68
CA ALA A 145 -13.70 13.78 -2.57
C ALA A 145 -12.89 13.83 -3.86
N ALA A 146 -13.54 13.86 -5.01
CA ALA A 146 -12.90 14.03 -6.31
C ALA A 146 -12.26 15.42 -6.42
N GLU A 147 -12.98 16.48 -6.07
CA GLU A 147 -12.47 17.87 -6.12
C GLU A 147 -11.34 18.10 -5.12
N ALA A 148 -11.45 17.58 -3.90
CA ALA A 148 -10.35 17.64 -2.92
C ALA A 148 -9.07 16.96 -3.47
N THR A 149 -9.21 15.80 -4.14
CA THR A 149 -8.07 15.10 -4.76
C THR A 149 -7.53 15.90 -5.95
N ARG A 150 -8.38 16.47 -6.78
CA ARG A 150 -8.02 17.29 -7.94
C ARG A 150 -7.24 18.55 -7.52
N SER A 151 -7.73 19.25 -6.50
CA SER A 151 -7.07 20.41 -5.92
C SER A 151 -5.69 20.07 -5.31
N ALA A 152 -5.57 18.93 -4.60
CA ALA A 152 -4.30 18.46 -4.09
C ALA A 152 -3.30 18.13 -5.21
N LEU A 153 -3.78 17.51 -6.30
CA LEU A 153 -2.95 17.19 -7.47
C LEU A 153 -2.44 18.46 -8.17
N ARG A 154 -3.30 19.46 -8.38
CA ARG A 154 -2.92 20.77 -8.97
C ARG A 154 -1.86 21.47 -8.12
N ARG A 155 -2.05 21.53 -6.79
CA ARG A 155 -1.05 22.12 -5.87
C ARG A 155 0.28 21.38 -5.92
N ALA A 156 0.26 20.04 -5.98
CA ALA A 156 1.48 19.25 -6.07
C ALA A 156 2.23 19.47 -7.40
N ALA A 157 1.51 19.60 -8.51
CA ALA A 157 2.09 19.91 -9.82
C ALA A 157 2.69 21.32 -9.86
N ALA A 158 1.98 22.31 -9.34
CA ALA A 158 2.46 23.70 -9.25
C ALA A 158 3.75 23.82 -8.42
N ARG A 159 3.81 23.14 -7.25
CA ARG A 159 5.04 23.11 -6.44
C ARG A 159 6.25 22.50 -7.15
N LYS A 160 6.02 21.60 -8.11
CA LYS A 160 7.07 20.93 -8.87
C LYS A 160 7.35 21.58 -10.23
N GLY A 161 6.64 22.65 -10.58
CA GLY A 161 6.74 23.28 -11.90
C GLY A 161 6.38 22.35 -13.06
N LYS A 162 5.52 21.34 -12.84
CA LYS A 162 5.16 20.33 -13.85
C LYS A 162 3.75 20.55 -14.38
N ALA A 163 3.59 20.43 -15.70
CA ALA A 163 2.28 20.35 -16.31
C ALA A 163 1.54 19.08 -15.87
N LEU A 164 0.24 19.19 -15.64
CA LEU A 164 -0.62 18.06 -15.32
C LEU A 164 -1.01 17.30 -16.58
N ASP A 165 -0.84 16.00 -16.56
CA ASP A 165 -1.40 15.12 -17.58
C ASP A 165 -2.94 15.11 -17.44
N PRO A 166 -3.70 15.42 -18.51
CA PRO A 166 -5.17 15.41 -18.49
C PRO A 166 -5.76 14.07 -18.02
N ARG A 167 -5.10 12.95 -18.33
CA ARG A 167 -5.51 11.62 -17.88
C ARG A 167 -5.51 11.48 -16.35
N SER A 168 -4.61 12.19 -15.66
CA SER A 168 -4.60 12.25 -14.21
C SER A 168 -5.87 12.91 -13.65
N LEU A 169 -6.43 13.90 -14.35
CA LEU A 169 -7.67 14.58 -13.94
C LEU A 169 -8.90 13.67 -14.06
N ILE A 170 -8.90 12.76 -15.03
CA ILE A 170 -9.93 11.73 -15.17
C ILE A 170 -9.77 10.69 -14.04
N ALA A 171 -8.56 10.16 -13.87
CA ALA A 171 -8.30 9.09 -12.91
C ALA A 171 -8.53 9.47 -11.45
N VAL A 172 -8.35 10.75 -11.07
CA VAL A 172 -8.56 11.19 -9.68
C VAL A 172 -10.03 11.11 -9.24
N GLU A 173 -10.97 11.05 -10.17
CA GLU A 173 -12.39 10.87 -9.87
C GLU A 173 -12.71 9.47 -9.34
N PHE A 174 -11.77 8.53 -9.49
CA PHE A 174 -12.01 7.13 -9.15
C PHE A 174 -11.10 6.63 -8.02
N MET A 175 -11.63 5.70 -7.23
CA MET A 175 -10.85 4.76 -6.45
C MET A 175 -10.61 3.54 -7.32
N ILE A 176 -9.35 3.21 -7.56
CA ILE A 176 -8.94 2.08 -8.41
C ILE A 176 -8.13 1.12 -7.57
N LEU A 177 -8.60 -0.11 -7.43
CA LEU A 177 -7.94 -1.17 -6.69
C LEU A 177 -7.63 -2.34 -7.63
N ALA A 178 -6.46 -2.95 -7.44
CA ALA A 178 -6.12 -4.24 -8.05
C ALA A 178 -6.04 -5.31 -6.95
N THR A 179 -6.54 -6.50 -7.25
CA THR A 179 -6.52 -7.62 -6.31
C THR A 179 -6.37 -8.96 -7.04
N SER A 180 -5.71 -9.93 -6.38
CA SER A 180 -5.65 -11.32 -6.82
C SER A 180 -6.81 -12.17 -6.29
N LEU A 181 -7.62 -11.63 -5.36
CA LEU A 181 -8.77 -12.34 -4.79
C LEU A 181 -9.82 -12.68 -5.87
N PRO A 182 -10.37 -13.90 -5.88
CA PRO A 182 -11.39 -14.30 -6.84
C PRO A 182 -12.71 -13.57 -6.59
N ARG A 183 -13.55 -13.45 -7.61
CA ARG A 183 -14.88 -12.85 -7.49
C ARG A 183 -15.81 -13.66 -6.58
N ASN A 184 -15.68 -14.96 -6.65
CA ASN A 184 -16.43 -15.87 -5.79
C ASN A 184 -15.88 -15.75 -4.35
N GLY A 185 -16.72 -15.40 -3.41
CA GLY A 185 -16.38 -15.14 -2.00
C GLY A 185 -15.94 -13.72 -1.68
N TYR A 186 -15.51 -12.90 -2.66
CA TYR A 186 -15.00 -11.55 -2.42
C TYR A 186 -15.61 -10.52 -3.37
N SER A 187 -16.77 -9.97 -3.00
CA SER A 187 -17.44 -8.94 -3.81
C SER A 187 -16.60 -7.65 -3.90
N ALA A 188 -16.77 -6.89 -4.99
CA ALA A 188 -16.10 -5.59 -5.16
C ALA A 188 -16.41 -4.62 -4.00
N LYS A 189 -17.66 -4.63 -3.51
CA LYS A 189 -18.09 -3.82 -2.37
C LYS A 189 -17.36 -4.20 -1.08
N ALA A 190 -17.17 -5.50 -0.81
CA ALA A 190 -16.44 -5.98 0.36
C ALA A 190 -14.96 -5.58 0.29
N ILE A 191 -14.31 -5.72 -0.87
CA ILE A 191 -12.91 -5.33 -1.08
C ILE A 191 -12.72 -3.82 -0.87
N LEU A 192 -13.62 -2.99 -1.40
CA LEU A 192 -13.59 -1.54 -1.18
C LEU A 192 -13.77 -1.17 0.30
N ALA A 193 -14.66 -1.87 1.02
CA ALA A 193 -14.87 -1.66 2.45
C ALA A 193 -13.61 -2.05 3.26
N VAL A 194 -13.02 -3.20 2.95
CA VAL A 194 -11.79 -3.67 3.60
C VAL A 194 -10.62 -2.73 3.31
N TYR A 195 -10.49 -2.23 2.09
CA TYR A 195 -9.41 -1.28 1.76
C TYR A 195 -9.45 0.00 2.60
N ARG A 196 -10.62 0.42 3.08
CA ARG A 196 -10.75 1.57 3.99
C ARG A 196 -10.02 1.36 5.31
N LEU A 197 -9.79 0.11 5.74
CA LEU A 197 -9.04 -0.18 6.96
C LEU A 197 -7.54 0.11 6.82
N ARG A 198 -7.04 0.35 5.61
CA ARG A 198 -5.62 0.66 5.38
C ARG A 198 -5.09 1.82 6.24
N TRP A 199 -5.94 2.80 6.57
CA TRP A 199 -5.52 3.92 7.42
C TRP A 199 -5.07 3.50 8.83
N GLN A 200 -5.42 2.30 9.30
CA GLN A 200 -5.01 1.79 10.60
C GLN A 200 -3.48 1.71 10.75
N ILE A 201 -2.75 1.30 9.69
CA ILE A 201 -1.29 1.27 9.74
C ILE A 201 -0.68 2.68 9.82
N GLU A 202 -1.31 3.68 9.19
CA GLU A 202 -0.87 5.07 9.32
C GLU A 202 -1.02 5.58 10.76
N LEU A 203 -2.09 5.18 11.45
CA LEU A 203 -2.26 5.47 12.88
C LEU A 203 -1.23 4.71 13.72
N ALA A 204 -0.97 3.43 13.43
CA ALA A 204 0.06 2.67 14.13
C ALA A 204 1.44 3.34 14.00
N PHE A 205 1.84 3.75 12.79
CA PHE A 205 3.08 4.50 12.61
C PHE A 205 3.06 5.88 13.29
N ARG A 206 1.93 6.55 13.34
CA ARG A 206 1.81 7.83 14.07
C ARG A 206 2.01 7.62 15.57
N ARG A 207 1.40 6.57 16.15
CA ARG A 207 1.62 6.18 17.55
C ARG A 207 3.09 5.85 17.80
N LEU A 208 3.70 5.02 16.96
CA LEU A 208 5.11 4.67 17.04
C LEU A 208 6.00 5.93 17.07
N LYS A 209 5.75 6.88 16.17
CA LYS A 209 6.50 8.15 16.11
C LYS A 209 6.29 9.03 17.33
N SER A 210 5.08 9.12 17.84
CA SER A 210 4.77 9.99 18.99
C SER A 210 5.22 9.39 20.31
N LEU A 211 5.04 8.08 20.52
CA LEU A 211 5.39 7.41 21.78
C LEU A 211 6.89 7.14 21.91
N LEU A 212 7.53 6.72 20.83
CA LEU A 212 8.94 6.35 20.82
C LEU A 212 9.84 7.48 20.26
N HIS A 213 9.27 8.63 19.90
CA HIS A 213 9.98 9.78 19.35
C HIS A 213 10.88 9.45 18.14
N ILE A 214 10.58 8.38 17.38
CA ILE A 214 11.42 7.91 16.26
C ILE A 214 11.39 8.84 15.03
N ALA A 215 10.62 9.91 15.06
CA ALA A 215 10.56 10.86 13.95
C ALA A 215 11.88 11.60 13.73
N ARG A 216 12.67 11.79 14.79
CA ARG A 216 13.98 12.45 14.76
C ARG A 216 14.99 11.63 15.54
N LEU A 217 16.11 11.32 14.90
CA LEU A 217 17.20 10.59 15.52
C LEU A 217 18.00 11.51 16.47
N PRO A 218 18.49 10.99 17.59
CA PRO A 218 19.35 11.76 18.50
C PRO A 218 20.82 11.77 18.07
N THR A 219 21.18 11.02 17.02
CA THR A 219 22.56 10.80 16.59
C THR A 219 22.76 11.07 15.10
N TRP A 220 23.96 11.51 14.75
CA TRP A 220 24.39 11.82 13.37
C TRP A 220 25.03 10.62 12.69
N THR A 221 25.56 9.67 13.46
CA THR A 221 26.28 8.52 12.92
C THR A 221 25.32 7.45 12.42
N GLU A 222 25.67 6.78 11.33
CA GLU A 222 24.86 5.71 10.77
C GLU A 222 24.69 4.56 11.76
N ARG A 223 25.80 4.11 12.38
CA ARG A 223 25.78 3.02 13.36
C ARG A 223 24.91 3.34 14.57
N GLY A 224 25.06 4.54 15.12
CA GLY A 224 24.25 5.00 16.25
C GLY A 224 22.77 5.11 15.91
N SER A 225 22.45 5.67 14.74
CA SER A 225 21.08 5.77 14.23
C SER A 225 20.43 4.39 14.10
N ARG A 226 21.17 3.45 13.53
CA ARG A 226 20.70 2.07 13.30
C ARG A 226 20.44 1.33 14.61
N SER A 227 21.39 1.39 15.54
CA SER A 227 21.25 0.76 16.87
C SER A 227 20.08 1.37 17.64
N TRP A 228 19.94 2.69 17.63
CA TRP A 228 18.86 3.39 18.30
C TRP A 228 17.49 3.01 17.71
N LEU A 229 17.36 3.00 16.38
CA LEU A 229 16.12 2.60 15.70
C LEU A 229 15.74 1.16 16.03
N TYR A 230 16.68 0.21 15.92
CA TYR A 230 16.39 -1.19 16.25
C TYR A 230 15.93 -1.36 17.69
N ALA A 231 16.57 -0.69 18.65
CA ALA A 231 16.14 -0.76 20.06
C ALA A 231 14.68 -0.30 20.23
N HIS A 232 14.29 0.80 19.57
CA HIS A 232 12.94 1.33 19.65
C HIS A 232 11.91 0.46 18.90
N LEU A 233 12.29 -0.12 17.76
CA LEU A 233 11.41 -1.03 17.03
C LEU A 233 11.18 -2.35 17.80
N ILE A 234 12.23 -2.88 18.45
CA ILE A 234 12.10 -4.04 19.34
C ILE A 234 11.19 -3.71 20.52
N LEU A 235 11.39 -2.56 21.16
CA LEU A 235 10.52 -2.11 22.24
C LEU A 235 9.05 -2.00 21.79
N ALA A 236 8.81 -1.48 20.58
CA ALA A 236 7.46 -1.38 20.04
C ALA A 236 6.79 -2.77 19.90
N LEU A 237 7.52 -3.73 19.34
CA LEU A 237 7.01 -5.09 19.18
C LEU A 237 6.74 -5.77 20.52
N LEU A 238 7.63 -5.59 21.50
CA LEU A 238 7.43 -6.12 22.86
C LEU A 238 6.21 -5.50 23.55
N CYS A 239 6.01 -4.17 23.39
CA CYS A 239 4.84 -3.50 23.93
C CYS A 239 3.54 -3.98 23.27
N ASP A 240 3.56 -4.19 21.95
CA ASP A 240 2.42 -4.74 21.23
C ASP A 240 2.09 -6.16 21.72
N ASP A 241 3.08 -7.04 21.88
CA ASP A 241 2.91 -8.41 22.37
C ASP A 241 2.36 -8.44 23.80
N LEU A 242 2.96 -7.68 24.72
CA LEU A 242 2.49 -7.58 26.09
C LEU A 242 1.05 -7.04 26.18
N SER A 243 0.70 -6.06 25.35
CA SER A 243 -0.66 -5.53 25.32
C SER A 243 -1.68 -6.55 24.86
N GLN A 244 -1.32 -7.44 23.93
CA GLN A 244 -2.18 -8.53 23.50
C GLN A 244 -2.38 -9.56 24.61
N ASP A 245 -1.32 -9.96 25.31
CA ASP A 245 -1.40 -10.91 26.41
C ASP A 245 -2.33 -10.42 27.51
N PHE A 246 -2.33 -9.12 27.81
CA PHE A 246 -3.26 -8.52 28.77
C PHE A 246 -4.72 -8.51 28.28
N LEU A 247 -4.94 -8.32 26.98
CA LEU A 247 -6.31 -8.30 26.40
C LEU A 247 -6.88 -9.72 26.26
N GLU A 248 -6.05 -10.74 26.09
CA GLU A 248 -6.44 -12.14 25.96
C GLU A 248 -6.53 -12.88 27.30
N SER A 249 -5.96 -12.31 28.37
CA SER A 249 -6.06 -12.88 29.72
C SER A 249 -7.48 -12.69 30.26
N PRO A 250 -8.21 -13.75 30.61
CA PRO A 250 -9.51 -13.62 31.27
C PRO A 250 -9.35 -12.94 32.64
N PRO A 251 -10.36 -12.19 33.09
CA PRO A 251 -10.37 -11.53 34.40
C PRO A 251 -10.32 -12.53 35.54
#